data_5a8fdd181d21dc1ca20f933a636561a1
#
_entry.id   5a8fdd181d21dc1ca20f933a636561a1
#
_cell.length_a   1.000
_cell.length_b   1.000
_cell.length_c   1.000
_cell.angle_alpha   90.00
_cell.angle_beta   90.00
_cell.angle_gamma   90.00
#
_symmetry.space_group_name_H-M   'P 1'
#
loop_
_entity.id
_entity.type
_entity.pdbx_description
1 polymer ?
#
loop_
_entity_poly.entity_id
_entity_poly.type
_entity_poly.pdbx_seq_one_letter_code
_entity_poly.pdbx_strand_id
1 'polypeptide(L)'
;MGYHAGMSYDLIVIGGGPAGYVGAIRAAQLGKSVVCVERDRVGGTCLNWGCIPTKALLKNGEVYENIAKRAAEFGIQAEGVSVDWPAVIARSRAISDRLSGGIAFLFKKNKIDHVAGEARILAPGQVEVTDAEGATTLLEGKNILIATGARTREVPVFPFNGKTIIGSKEALTLPTLPSSMIVIGSGAIGTELSYVYHCFGTKVTLVEALPRILPNEDDDVCTAMERAFKKRGITCMAGAKVESLQDHGDSVTATITAKNGKTQEVTADVCLVAVGVVPVVPQAEGLQLTERGFIQVDDHYRTNLPGVYAAGDCIGGIMLAHTASYEAEQAVEGMFVEGHTPQKPTLVPGCTYCHPQVASVGKRERELKEAGVAYKVGKFPFQAIGRAVASGETEGFVKLLFGAEHGELLGAHIMGEGATELIATPELGMSAELTDADLNAMIYAHPTMAEAIHEAVLAADGRAIHA
;
A
#
# COMPACT_ATOMS: atom_id res chain seq x y z
N MET A 1 26.29 -21.15 -1.36
CA MET A 1 25.96 -22.50 -1.83
C MET A 1 26.23 -22.52 -3.32
N GLY A 2 26.99 -23.49 -3.84
CA GLY A 2 27.38 -23.50 -5.25
C GLY A 2 26.18 -23.77 -6.14
N TYR A 3 26.05 -22.96 -7.18
CA TYR A 3 25.08 -23.18 -8.26
C TYR A 3 25.36 -24.52 -8.92
N HIS A 4 24.34 -25.35 -9.08
CA HIS A 4 24.41 -26.54 -9.88
C HIS A 4 24.18 -26.17 -11.36
N ALA A 5 25.23 -25.83 -12.09
CA ALA A 5 25.15 -25.64 -13.52
C ALA A 5 24.59 -26.95 -14.17
N GLY A 6 23.46 -26.83 -14.89
CA GLY A 6 22.78 -27.92 -15.57
C GLY A 6 21.54 -28.50 -14.86
N MET A 7 21.04 -27.89 -13.78
CA MET A 7 19.74 -28.26 -13.20
C MET A 7 18.61 -27.48 -13.87
N SER A 8 17.56 -28.19 -14.30
CA SER A 8 16.32 -27.60 -14.78
C SER A 8 15.35 -27.49 -13.61
N TYR A 9 14.86 -26.27 -13.33
CA TYR A 9 13.86 -25.99 -12.29
C TYR A 9 12.43 -26.22 -12.80
N ASP A 10 11.51 -26.52 -11.92
CA ASP A 10 10.09 -26.51 -12.27
C ASP A 10 9.56 -25.08 -12.39
N LEU A 11 10.13 -24.14 -11.61
CA LEU A 11 9.76 -22.73 -11.61
C LEU A 11 10.99 -21.81 -11.40
N ILE A 12 11.14 -20.84 -12.29
CA ILE A 12 12.03 -19.68 -12.11
C ILE A 12 11.16 -18.49 -11.76
N VAL A 13 11.41 -17.85 -10.61
CA VAL A 13 10.71 -16.63 -10.17
C VAL A 13 11.63 -15.44 -10.37
N ILE A 14 11.17 -14.42 -11.09
CA ILE A 14 11.93 -13.18 -11.34
C ILE A 14 11.32 -12.06 -10.47
N GLY A 15 12.07 -11.66 -9.44
CA GLY A 15 11.65 -10.70 -8.40
C GLY A 15 11.31 -11.40 -7.08
N GLY A 16 11.89 -10.93 -5.98
CA GLY A 16 11.74 -11.49 -4.63
C GLY A 16 10.78 -10.67 -3.74
N GLY A 17 9.91 -9.84 -4.35
CA GLY A 17 8.85 -9.10 -3.65
C GLY A 17 7.68 -9.98 -3.20
N PRO A 18 6.56 -9.39 -2.68
CA PRO A 18 5.41 -10.16 -2.17
C PRO A 18 4.92 -11.23 -3.12
N ALA A 19 4.68 -10.93 -4.39
CA ALA A 19 4.29 -11.95 -5.37
C ALA A 19 5.38 -13.01 -5.54
N GLY A 20 6.64 -12.59 -5.61
CA GLY A 20 7.75 -13.52 -5.91
C GLY A 20 8.04 -14.49 -4.77
N TYR A 21 8.23 -13.99 -3.53
CA TYR A 21 8.54 -14.91 -2.42
C TYR A 21 7.35 -15.81 -2.04
N VAL A 22 6.11 -15.28 -2.13
CA VAL A 22 4.91 -16.10 -1.86
C VAL A 22 4.76 -17.19 -2.93
N GLY A 23 4.85 -16.82 -4.22
CA GLY A 23 4.78 -17.78 -5.31
C GLY A 23 5.88 -18.84 -5.24
N ALA A 24 7.13 -18.43 -4.96
CA ALA A 24 8.25 -19.35 -4.79
C ALA A 24 8.03 -20.35 -3.65
N ILE A 25 7.57 -19.87 -2.48
CA ILE A 25 7.30 -20.71 -1.32
C ILE A 25 6.13 -21.66 -1.62
N ARG A 26 5.06 -21.16 -2.24
CA ARG A 26 3.90 -22.00 -2.59
C ARG A 26 4.28 -23.11 -3.55
N ALA A 27 5.05 -22.84 -4.61
CA ALA A 27 5.54 -23.85 -5.53
C ALA A 27 6.41 -24.90 -4.82
N ALA A 28 7.31 -24.47 -3.93
CA ALA A 28 8.14 -25.38 -3.15
C ALA A 28 7.31 -26.28 -2.21
N GLN A 29 6.24 -25.74 -1.60
CA GLN A 29 5.28 -26.53 -0.78
C GLN A 29 4.52 -27.57 -1.62
N LEU A 30 4.33 -27.33 -2.92
CA LEU A 30 3.79 -28.29 -3.87
C LEU A 30 4.82 -29.28 -4.40
N GLY A 31 6.02 -29.32 -3.79
CA GLY A 31 7.08 -30.28 -4.12
C GLY A 31 7.87 -29.92 -5.38
N LYS A 32 7.79 -28.66 -5.85
CA LYS A 32 8.50 -28.21 -7.07
C LYS A 32 9.91 -27.71 -6.73
N SER A 33 10.83 -27.89 -7.67
CA SER A 33 12.16 -27.27 -7.63
C SER A 33 12.06 -25.81 -8.07
N VAL A 34 12.52 -24.87 -7.22
CA VAL A 34 12.30 -23.43 -7.42
C VAL A 34 13.61 -22.65 -7.25
N VAL A 35 13.84 -21.70 -8.15
CA VAL A 35 14.85 -20.65 -8.00
C VAL A 35 14.19 -19.28 -8.05
N CYS A 36 14.58 -18.38 -7.14
CA CYS A 36 14.15 -16.97 -7.13
C CYS A 36 15.34 -16.08 -7.45
N VAL A 37 15.16 -15.21 -8.45
CA VAL A 37 16.16 -14.20 -8.86
C VAL A 37 15.70 -12.84 -8.30
N GLU A 38 16.56 -12.17 -7.54
CA GLU A 38 16.29 -10.81 -7.01
C GLU A 38 17.54 -9.92 -7.20
N ARG A 39 17.33 -8.74 -7.73
CA ARG A 39 18.42 -7.81 -8.04
C ARG A 39 18.84 -6.91 -6.88
N ASP A 40 17.96 -6.68 -5.90
CA ASP A 40 18.24 -5.84 -4.73
C ASP A 40 18.14 -6.69 -3.45
N ARG A 41 16.97 -6.76 -2.85
CA ARG A 41 16.75 -7.47 -1.58
C ARG A 41 15.44 -8.24 -1.60
N VAL A 42 15.48 -9.48 -1.13
CA VAL A 42 14.26 -10.27 -0.95
C VAL A 42 13.27 -9.55 0.00
N GLY A 43 11.98 -9.72 -0.27
CA GLY A 43 10.92 -8.92 0.34
C GLY A 43 10.50 -7.72 -0.52
N GLY A 44 11.31 -7.36 -1.53
CA GLY A 44 11.01 -6.32 -2.54
C GLY A 44 10.70 -4.95 -1.94
N THR A 45 9.96 -4.15 -2.69
CA THR A 45 9.57 -2.78 -2.27
C THR A 45 8.82 -2.78 -0.95
N CYS A 46 7.87 -3.68 -0.72
CA CYS A 46 7.03 -3.67 0.47
C CYS A 46 7.84 -3.77 1.77
N LEU A 47 8.76 -4.74 1.88
CA LEU A 47 9.52 -4.96 3.11
C LEU A 47 10.68 -3.98 3.26
N ASN A 48 11.26 -3.52 2.16
CA ASN A 48 12.51 -2.74 2.19
C ASN A 48 12.31 -1.25 1.95
N TRP A 49 11.36 -0.85 1.08
CA TRP A 49 11.25 0.52 0.54
C TRP A 49 9.80 1.04 0.48
N GLY A 50 8.86 0.41 1.20
CA GLY A 50 7.44 0.75 1.15
C GLY A 50 6.70 0.48 2.45
N CYS A 51 5.84 -0.54 2.45
CA CYS A 51 4.87 -0.83 3.51
C CYS A 51 5.50 -0.85 4.91
N ILE A 52 6.48 -1.70 5.11
CA ILE A 52 7.01 -1.98 6.44
C ILE A 52 7.81 -0.82 7.03
N PRO A 53 8.81 -0.24 6.33
CA PRO A 53 9.51 0.90 6.88
C PRO A 53 8.60 2.11 7.12
N THR A 54 7.60 2.35 6.27
CA THR A 54 6.62 3.41 6.49
C THR A 54 5.81 3.17 7.75
N LYS A 55 5.29 1.95 7.97
CA LYS A 55 4.52 1.61 9.19
C LYS A 55 5.39 1.70 10.46
N ALA A 56 6.68 1.38 10.34
CA ALA A 56 7.62 1.59 11.43
C ALA A 56 7.81 3.07 11.78
N LEU A 57 7.89 3.95 10.76
CA LEU A 57 7.99 5.39 10.95
C LEU A 57 6.68 5.99 11.49
N LEU A 58 5.52 5.54 10.98
CA LEU A 58 4.20 5.93 11.50
C LEU A 58 4.08 5.61 13.00
N LYS A 59 4.48 4.39 13.40
CA LYS A 59 4.46 4.02 14.83
C LYS A 59 5.43 4.85 15.68
N ASN A 60 6.59 5.21 15.15
CA ASN A 60 7.49 6.15 15.83
C ASN A 60 6.85 7.52 16.02
N GLY A 61 6.17 8.05 14.98
CA GLY A 61 5.44 9.31 15.04
C GLY A 61 4.30 9.28 16.07
N GLU A 62 3.50 8.22 16.07
CA GLU A 62 2.43 8.02 17.04
C GLU A 62 2.96 8.00 18.50
N VAL A 63 4.04 7.24 18.75
CA VAL A 63 4.65 7.19 20.08
C VAL A 63 5.16 8.57 20.50
N TYR A 64 5.82 9.28 19.59
CA TYR A 64 6.32 10.63 19.87
C TYR A 64 5.17 11.62 20.16
N GLU A 65 4.11 11.62 19.35
CA GLU A 65 2.94 12.48 19.58
C GLU A 65 2.26 12.19 20.92
N ASN A 66 2.09 10.91 21.27
CA ASN A 66 1.49 10.52 22.53
C ASN A 66 2.31 11.01 23.73
N ILE A 67 3.64 10.94 23.67
CA ILE A 67 4.50 11.41 24.75
C ILE A 67 4.61 12.95 24.76
N ALA A 68 4.89 13.55 23.61
CA ALA A 68 5.24 14.97 23.53
C ALA A 68 4.02 15.90 23.54
N LYS A 69 2.86 15.45 23.04
CA LYS A 69 1.69 16.30 22.83
C LYS A 69 0.46 15.87 23.66
N ARG A 70 0.32 14.55 23.96
CA ARG A 70 -0.89 14.01 24.56
C ARG A 70 -0.70 13.44 25.97
N ALA A 71 0.51 13.34 26.48
CA ALA A 71 0.80 12.74 27.80
C ALA A 71 -0.07 13.32 28.92
N ALA A 72 -0.32 14.65 28.90
CA ALA A 72 -1.16 15.33 29.89
C ALA A 72 -2.63 14.86 29.89
N GLU A 73 -3.17 14.41 28.74
CA GLU A 73 -4.53 13.85 28.65
C GLU A 73 -4.66 12.59 29.50
N PHE A 74 -3.56 11.87 29.68
CA PHE A 74 -3.47 10.62 30.46
C PHE A 74 -2.92 10.83 31.90
N GLY A 75 -2.78 12.09 32.33
CA GLY A 75 -2.21 12.42 33.65
C GLY A 75 -0.71 12.19 33.76
N ILE A 76 0.00 12.08 32.63
CA ILE A 76 1.44 11.85 32.56
C ILE A 76 2.15 13.18 32.32
N GLN A 77 3.17 13.49 33.14
CA GLN A 77 4.07 14.61 32.91
C GLN A 77 5.29 14.12 32.13
N ALA A 78 5.57 14.74 30.99
CA ALA A 78 6.72 14.44 30.16
C ALA A 78 7.46 15.75 29.85
N GLU A 79 8.69 15.88 30.36
CA GLU A 79 9.54 17.03 30.15
C GLU A 79 10.77 16.66 29.31
N GLY A 80 11.29 17.60 28.53
CA GLY A 80 12.54 17.42 27.77
C GLY A 80 12.45 16.37 26.65
N VAL A 81 11.26 16.08 26.14
CA VAL A 81 11.08 15.11 25.05
C VAL A 81 11.70 15.65 23.77
N SER A 82 12.64 14.91 23.21
CA SER A 82 13.34 15.26 21.97
C SER A 82 13.36 14.08 21.01
N VAL A 83 13.65 14.35 19.73
CA VAL A 83 13.73 13.35 18.67
C VAL A 83 15.16 13.15 18.23
N ASP A 84 15.63 11.91 18.28
CA ASP A 84 16.84 11.46 17.59
C ASP A 84 16.43 10.89 16.22
N TRP A 85 16.41 11.76 15.21
CA TRP A 85 15.97 11.37 13.87
C TRP A 85 16.80 10.24 13.26
N PRO A 86 18.15 10.24 13.33
CA PRO A 86 18.94 9.09 12.92
C PRO A 86 18.51 7.77 13.57
N ALA A 87 18.19 7.77 14.86
CA ALA A 87 17.70 6.57 15.56
C ALA A 87 16.30 6.14 15.08
N VAL A 88 15.41 7.10 14.75
CA VAL A 88 14.10 6.83 14.14
C VAL A 88 14.26 6.10 12.82
N ILE A 89 15.13 6.59 11.94
CA ILE A 89 15.43 5.96 10.66
C ILE A 89 16.08 4.58 10.87
N ALA A 90 17.09 4.49 11.73
CA ALA A 90 17.80 3.24 12.01
C ALA A 90 16.84 2.14 12.49
N ARG A 91 15.86 2.47 13.36
CA ARG A 91 14.82 1.53 13.79
C ARG A 91 14.00 1.00 12.62
N SER A 92 13.56 1.87 11.71
CA SER A 92 12.77 1.45 10.54
C SER A 92 13.59 0.52 9.63
N ARG A 93 14.87 0.80 9.42
CA ARG A 93 15.78 -0.04 8.64
C ARG A 93 16.03 -1.40 9.29
N ALA A 94 16.26 -1.43 10.61
CA ALA A 94 16.44 -2.68 11.35
C ALA A 94 15.22 -3.61 11.27
N ILE A 95 14.01 -3.05 11.24
CA ILE A 95 12.77 -3.81 11.01
C ILE A 95 12.73 -4.39 9.60
N SER A 96 13.07 -3.60 8.58
CA SER A 96 13.19 -4.07 7.19
C SER A 96 14.22 -5.19 7.07
N ASP A 97 15.40 -5.03 7.66
CA ASP A 97 16.48 -6.02 7.66
C ASP A 97 16.04 -7.34 8.29
N ARG A 98 15.35 -7.27 9.43
CA ARG A 98 14.81 -8.44 10.13
C ARG A 98 13.82 -9.21 9.25
N LEU A 99 12.90 -8.52 8.58
CA LEU A 99 11.88 -9.18 7.76
C LEU A 99 12.45 -9.72 6.45
N SER A 100 13.34 -8.99 5.80
CA SER A 100 14.07 -9.48 4.63
C SER A 100 14.91 -10.73 4.98
N GLY A 101 15.59 -10.73 6.14
CA GLY A 101 16.29 -11.90 6.67
C GLY A 101 15.33 -13.07 6.94
N GLY A 102 14.09 -12.79 7.37
CA GLY A 102 13.03 -13.78 7.52
C GLY A 102 12.66 -14.45 6.20
N ILE A 103 12.57 -13.70 5.09
CA ILE A 103 12.31 -14.27 3.76
C ILE A 103 13.48 -15.16 3.32
N ALA A 104 14.73 -14.71 3.50
CA ALA A 104 15.90 -15.53 3.20
C ALA A 104 15.92 -16.85 3.99
N PHE A 105 15.51 -16.81 5.28
CA PHE A 105 15.33 -18.02 6.09
C PHE A 105 14.23 -18.94 5.53
N LEU A 106 13.09 -18.38 5.09
CA LEU A 106 12.00 -19.16 4.50
C LEU A 106 12.43 -19.80 3.17
N PHE A 107 13.23 -19.13 2.35
CA PHE A 107 13.80 -19.74 1.14
C PHE A 107 14.67 -20.94 1.49
N LYS A 108 15.58 -20.79 2.46
CA LYS A 108 16.42 -21.90 2.93
C LYS A 108 15.58 -23.05 3.49
N LYS A 109 14.56 -22.77 4.32
CA LYS A 109 13.65 -23.78 4.91
C LYS A 109 12.91 -24.58 3.84
N ASN A 110 12.47 -23.93 2.77
CA ASN A 110 11.72 -24.53 1.68
C ASN A 110 12.63 -25.03 0.52
N LYS A 111 13.97 -24.98 0.68
CA LYS A 111 14.96 -25.40 -0.33
C LYS A 111 14.81 -24.67 -1.65
N ILE A 112 14.48 -23.38 -1.58
CA ILE A 112 14.40 -22.49 -2.74
C ILE A 112 15.81 -21.92 -2.95
N ASP A 113 16.35 -22.06 -4.15
CA ASP A 113 17.60 -21.42 -4.53
C ASP A 113 17.37 -19.91 -4.73
N HIS A 114 18.31 -19.09 -4.27
CA HIS A 114 18.27 -17.64 -4.43
C HIS A 114 19.48 -17.16 -5.20
N VAL A 115 19.23 -16.44 -6.30
CA VAL A 115 20.25 -15.85 -7.16
C VAL A 115 20.12 -14.34 -7.11
N ALA A 116 21.21 -13.66 -6.72
CA ALA A 116 21.28 -12.20 -6.75
C ALA A 116 21.68 -11.74 -8.15
N GLY A 117 20.87 -10.88 -8.76
CA GLY A 117 21.19 -10.33 -10.08
C GLY A 117 19.95 -9.87 -10.85
N GLU A 118 20.18 -9.24 -11.99
CA GLU A 118 19.16 -8.80 -12.92
C GLU A 118 18.85 -9.88 -13.94
N ALA A 119 17.57 -10.24 -14.06
CA ALA A 119 17.12 -11.32 -14.93
C ALA A 119 16.66 -10.81 -16.30
N ARG A 120 17.04 -11.54 -17.36
CA ARG A 120 16.55 -11.36 -18.73
C ARG A 120 16.00 -12.70 -19.24
N ILE A 121 14.81 -12.71 -19.81
CA ILE A 121 14.22 -13.89 -20.43
C ILE A 121 14.74 -14.00 -21.86
N LEU A 122 15.50 -15.04 -22.15
CA LEU A 122 16.07 -15.27 -23.47
C LEU A 122 15.09 -16.01 -24.40
N ALA A 123 14.40 -17.00 -23.83
CA ALA A 123 13.39 -17.81 -24.49
C ALA A 123 12.46 -18.43 -23.42
N PRO A 124 11.33 -19.03 -23.80
CA PRO A 124 10.54 -19.85 -22.88
C PRO A 124 11.43 -20.89 -22.16
N GLY A 125 11.41 -20.84 -20.83
CA GLY A 125 12.23 -21.72 -19.99
C GLY A 125 13.69 -21.33 -19.82
N GLN A 126 14.17 -20.24 -20.41
CA GLN A 126 15.56 -19.79 -20.28
C GLN A 126 15.68 -18.36 -19.77
N VAL A 127 16.35 -18.20 -18.64
CA VAL A 127 16.60 -16.91 -17.98
C VAL A 127 18.09 -16.72 -17.78
N GLU A 128 18.61 -15.61 -18.31
CA GLU A 128 19.97 -15.17 -18.01
C GLU A 128 19.92 -14.21 -16.83
N VAL A 129 20.81 -14.42 -15.87
CA VAL A 129 20.97 -13.56 -14.71
C VAL A 129 22.35 -12.92 -14.75
N THR A 130 22.41 -11.60 -14.67
CA THR A 130 23.66 -10.82 -14.57
C THR A 130 23.83 -10.34 -13.14
N ASP A 131 24.90 -10.71 -12.47
CA ASP A 131 25.22 -10.27 -11.12
C ASP A 131 25.82 -8.83 -11.09
N ALA A 132 26.14 -8.35 -9.90
CA ALA A 132 26.69 -6.99 -9.70
C ALA A 132 28.10 -6.81 -10.31
N GLU A 133 28.85 -7.89 -10.50
CA GLU A 133 30.18 -7.93 -11.10
C GLU A 133 30.11 -8.06 -12.64
N GLY A 134 28.91 -8.23 -13.21
CA GLY A 134 28.67 -8.39 -14.64
C GLY A 134 28.84 -9.83 -15.13
N ALA A 135 29.00 -10.80 -14.23
CA ALA A 135 29.04 -12.21 -14.62
C ALA A 135 27.62 -12.72 -14.90
N THR A 136 27.50 -13.56 -15.92
CA THR A 136 26.21 -14.09 -16.36
C THR A 136 26.08 -15.58 -16.01
N THR A 137 24.86 -15.93 -15.55
CA THR A 137 24.45 -17.31 -15.28
C THR A 137 23.18 -17.64 -16.04
N LEU A 138 23.15 -18.76 -16.74
CA LEU A 138 21.96 -19.26 -17.41
C LEU A 138 21.20 -20.19 -16.46
N LEU A 139 19.91 -19.90 -16.27
CA LEU A 139 18.96 -20.74 -15.55
C LEU A 139 17.99 -21.36 -16.54
N GLU A 140 17.70 -22.64 -16.37
CA GLU A 140 16.73 -23.38 -17.17
C GLU A 140 15.58 -23.85 -16.28
N GLY A 141 14.33 -23.70 -16.75
CA GLY A 141 13.14 -24.09 -16.00
C GLY A 141 11.94 -24.31 -16.90
N LYS A 142 10.96 -25.08 -16.40
CA LYS A 142 9.72 -25.38 -17.15
C LYS A 142 8.79 -24.19 -17.24
N ASN A 143 8.72 -23.41 -16.15
CA ASN A 143 7.87 -22.23 -16.04
C ASN A 143 8.66 -21.05 -15.50
N ILE A 144 8.23 -19.83 -15.87
CA ILE A 144 8.77 -18.57 -15.38
C ILE A 144 7.60 -17.76 -14.78
N LEU A 145 7.77 -17.26 -13.56
CA LEU A 145 6.87 -16.30 -12.95
C LEU A 145 7.55 -14.92 -12.87
N ILE A 146 7.05 -13.95 -13.62
CA ILE A 146 7.49 -12.55 -13.54
C ILE A 146 6.77 -11.89 -12.36
N ALA A 147 7.51 -11.47 -11.34
CA ALA A 147 7.04 -10.84 -10.11
C ALA A 147 7.88 -9.60 -9.77
N THR A 148 8.26 -8.85 -10.81
CA THR A 148 9.21 -7.74 -10.75
C THR A 148 8.65 -6.46 -10.14
N GLY A 149 7.33 -6.41 -9.92
CA GLY A 149 6.65 -5.32 -9.24
C GLY A 149 6.65 -4.00 -10.02
N ALA A 150 6.69 -2.89 -9.27
CA ALA A 150 6.66 -1.54 -9.80
C ALA A 150 7.69 -0.64 -9.07
N ARG A 151 8.01 0.50 -9.69
CA ARG A 151 8.86 1.55 -9.13
C ARG A 151 8.16 2.90 -9.15
N THR A 152 8.62 3.83 -8.33
CA THR A 152 8.10 5.19 -8.33
C THR A 152 8.16 5.80 -9.73
N ARG A 153 7.07 6.46 -10.11
CA ARG A 153 6.98 7.17 -11.40
C ARG A 153 7.82 8.44 -11.33
N GLU A 154 8.78 8.55 -12.21
CA GLU A 154 9.46 9.80 -12.49
C GLU A 154 8.66 10.60 -13.55
N VAL A 155 8.42 11.85 -13.26
CA VAL A 155 7.75 12.76 -14.19
C VAL A 155 8.78 13.76 -14.71
N PRO A 156 8.92 13.94 -16.02
CA PRO A 156 9.96 14.82 -16.59
C PRO A 156 9.95 16.26 -16.05
N VAL A 157 8.78 16.73 -15.59
CA VAL A 157 8.63 18.07 -14.98
C VAL A 157 9.16 18.12 -13.54
N PHE A 158 9.36 16.94 -12.89
CA PHE A 158 9.82 16.80 -11.50
C PHE A 158 10.97 15.77 -11.43
N PRO A 159 12.11 16.04 -12.07
CA PRO A 159 13.21 15.08 -12.12
C PRO A 159 13.81 14.89 -10.71
N PHE A 160 13.95 13.62 -10.29
CA PHE A 160 14.58 13.31 -9.01
C PHE A 160 16.07 13.65 -9.03
N ASN A 161 16.55 14.32 -7.98
CA ASN A 161 17.97 14.57 -7.77
C ASN A 161 18.51 13.84 -6.51
N GLY A 162 17.63 13.11 -5.80
CA GLY A 162 17.98 12.34 -4.61
C GLY A 162 18.29 13.17 -3.35
N LYS A 163 18.11 14.51 -3.41
CA LYS A 163 18.44 15.43 -2.32
C LYS A 163 17.27 16.35 -1.96
N THR A 164 16.87 17.23 -2.87
CA THR A 164 15.78 18.20 -2.66
C THR A 164 14.49 17.77 -3.37
N ILE A 165 14.58 17.02 -4.46
CA ILE A 165 13.45 16.42 -5.17
C ILE A 165 13.62 14.91 -5.12
N ILE A 166 12.75 14.24 -4.37
CA ILE A 166 12.91 12.84 -3.98
C ILE A 166 11.65 12.01 -4.24
N GLY A 167 11.85 10.70 -4.35
CA GLY A 167 10.78 9.71 -4.31
C GLY A 167 10.56 9.14 -2.90
N SER A 168 9.64 8.17 -2.81
CA SER A 168 9.31 7.55 -1.53
C SER A 168 10.47 6.74 -0.92
N LYS A 169 11.34 6.15 -1.76
CA LYS A 169 12.50 5.38 -1.29
C LYS A 169 13.48 6.27 -0.52
N GLU A 170 13.81 7.43 -1.05
CA GLU A 170 14.71 8.41 -0.43
C GLU A 170 14.06 8.98 0.85
N ALA A 171 12.74 9.27 0.81
CA ALA A 171 12.01 9.76 1.98
C ALA A 171 12.05 8.80 3.18
N LEU A 172 12.18 7.49 2.96
CA LEU A 172 12.30 6.50 4.04
C LEU A 172 13.70 6.43 4.67
N THR A 173 14.67 7.18 4.12
CA THR A 173 16.08 7.12 4.53
C THR A 173 16.74 8.48 4.62
N LEU A 174 15.99 9.59 4.61
CA LEU A 174 16.56 10.92 4.74
C LEU A 174 17.42 11.01 6.01
N PRO A 175 18.69 11.39 5.89
CA PRO A 175 19.60 11.44 7.04
C PRO A 175 19.28 12.56 8.03
N THR A 176 18.63 13.61 7.53
CA THR A 176 18.26 14.79 8.31
C THR A 176 16.76 15.05 8.18
N LEU A 177 16.12 15.35 9.30
CA LEU A 177 14.71 15.75 9.32
C LEU A 177 14.58 17.15 8.68
N PRO A 178 13.84 17.31 7.56
CA PRO A 178 13.67 18.62 6.95
C PRO A 178 12.73 19.51 7.79
N SER A 179 12.98 20.82 7.82
CA SER A 179 12.09 21.77 8.51
C SER A 179 10.78 21.98 7.73
N SER A 180 10.83 21.80 6.40
CA SER A 180 9.69 21.96 5.53
C SER A 180 9.71 20.95 4.37
N MET A 181 8.52 20.50 3.96
CA MET A 181 8.36 19.52 2.88
C MET A 181 7.11 19.84 2.04
N ILE A 182 7.29 19.82 0.72
CA ILE A 182 6.18 19.77 -0.24
C ILE A 182 5.98 18.30 -0.61
N VAL A 183 4.73 17.83 -0.59
CA VAL A 183 4.38 16.49 -1.04
C VAL A 183 3.43 16.61 -2.22
N ILE A 184 3.82 16.05 -3.37
CA ILE A 184 3.02 16.06 -4.60
C ILE A 184 2.36 14.69 -4.77
N GLY A 185 1.03 14.67 -4.72
CA GLY A 185 0.20 13.46 -4.75
C GLY A 185 -0.23 13.01 -3.35
N SER A 186 -1.53 12.86 -3.16
CA SER A 186 -2.17 12.50 -1.89
C SER A 186 -2.77 11.08 -1.90
N GLY A 187 -2.20 10.16 -2.67
CA GLY A 187 -2.45 8.73 -2.49
C GLY A 187 -1.91 8.25 -1.14
N ALA A 188 -2.04 6.96 -0.83
CA ALA A 188 -1.59 6.40 0.45
C ALA A 188 -0.14 6.78 0.80
N ILE A 189 0.79 6.70 -0.15
CA ILE A 189 2.22 7.03 0.06
C ILE A 189 2.40 8.49 0.49
N GLY A 190 1.85 9.43 -0.29
CA GLY A 190 2.00 10.84 0.00
C GLY A 190 1.31 11.25 1.30
N THR A 191 0.14 10.70 1.57
CA THR A 191 -0.62 10.95 2.80
C THR A 191 0.10 10.40 4.04
N GLU A 192 0.58 9.16 3.99
CA GLU A 192 1.30 8.54 5.12
C GLU A 192 2.62 9.25 5.42
N LEU A 193 3.41 9.56 4.39
CA LEU A 193 4.68 10.27 4.59
C LEU A 193 4.47 11.73 5.02
N SER A 194 3.42 12.41 4.54
CA SER A 194 3.02 13.72 5.06
C SER A 194 2.78 13.68 6.55
N TYR A 195 2.04 12.69 7.02
CA TYR A 195 1.78 12.50 8.44
C TYR A 195 3.06 12.19 9.22
N VAL A 196 3.90 11.24 8.74
CA VAL A 196 5.17 10.88 9.40
C VAL A 196 6.03 12.11 9.65
N TYR A 197 6.34 12.88 8.61
CA TYR A 197 7.21 14.05 8.75
C TYR A 197 6.59 15.13 9.62
N HIS A 198 5.27 15.34 9.48
CA HIS A 198 4.55 16.30 10.31
C HIS A 198 4.61 15.96 11.81
N CYS A 199 4.50 14.67 12.19
CA CYS A 199 4.61 14.25 13.60
C CYS A 199 5.89 14.75 14.26
N PHE A 200 7.00 14.73 13.52
CA PHE A 200 8.32 15.14 14.01
C PHE A 200 8.63 16.63 13.84
N GLY A 201 7.65 17.43 13.38
CA GLY A 201 7.77 18.90 13.35
C GLY A 201 8.04 19.50 11.98
N THR A 202 8.14 18.70 10.90
CA THR A 202 8.25 19.22 9.54
C THR A 202 6.97 19.97 9.14
N LYS A 203 7.10 21.18 8.60
CA LYS A 203 5.99 21.92 8.01
C LYS A 203 5.64 21.30 6.65
N VAL A 204 4.50 20.63 6.56
CA VAL A 204 4.10 19.89 5.35
C VAL A 204 3.05 20.64 4.54
N THR A 205 3.27 20.74 3.22
CA THR A 205 2.29 21.18 2.22
C THR A 205 2.00 20.00 1.28
N LEU A 206 0.82 19.41 1.41
CA LEU A 206 0.33 18.29 0.58
C LEU A 206 -0.49 18.85 -0.59
N VAL A 207 -0.04 18.59 -1.81
CA VAL A 207 -0.67 19.08 -3.05
C VAL A 207 -1.26 17.91 -3.84
N GLU A 208 -2.53 18.04 -4.22
CA GLU A 208 -3.25 17.03 -4.99
C GLU A 208 -3.94 17.67 -6.19
N ALA A 209 -3.70 17.13 -7.38
CA ALA A 209 -4.31 17.63 -8.62
C ALA A 209 -5.81 17.29 -8.71
N LEU A 210 -6.24 16.17 -8.12
CA LEU A 210 -7.63 15.76 -8.06
C LEU A 210 -8.39 16.59 -7.01
N PRO A 211 -9.74 16.66 -7.09
CA PRO A 211 -10.54 17.56 -6.26
C PRO A 211 -10.48 17.30 -4.75
N ARG A 212 -9.96 16.16 -4.31
CA ARG A 212 -9.89 15.74 -2.90
C ARG A 212 -8.58 15.02 -2.60
N ILE A 213 -8.11 15.08 -1.36
CA ILE A 213 -7.04 14.20 -0.88
C ILE A 213 -7.58 12.77 -0.73
N LEU A 214 -6.71 11.76 -0.80
CA LEU A 214 -7.08 10.35 -0.86
C LEU A 214 -8.18 10.08 -1.92
N PRO A 215 -7.98 10.45 -3.18
CA PRO A 215 -9.05 10.53 -4.18
C PRO A 215 -9.71 9.18 -4.51
N ASN A 216 -9.07 8.08 -4.12
CA ASN A 216 -9.58 6.73 -4.31
C ASN A 216 -10.57 6.32 -3.20
N GLU A 217 -10.65 7.06 -2.09
CA GLU A 217 -11.54 6.75 -0.98
C GLU A 217 -12.96 7.31 -1.19
N ASP A 218 -13.90 6.91 -0.33
CA ASP A 218 -15.25 7.47 -0.29
C ASP A 218 -15.21 8.97 0.05
N ASP A 219 -16.16 9.72 -0.47
CA ASP A 219 -16.20 11.19 -0.37
C ASP A 219 -16.24 11.70 1.09
N ASP A 220 -16.92 10.95 1.96
CA ASP A 220 -16.98 11.28 3.39
C ASP A 220 -15.62 11.10 4.06
N VAL A 221 -14.91 10.04 3.70
CA VAL A 221 -13.53 9.78 4.18
C VAL A 221 -12.58 10.87 3.71
N CYS A 222 -12.59 11.22 2.41
CA CYS A 222 -11.78 12.29 1.86
C CYS A 222 -11.98 13.61 2.62
N THR A 223 -13.25 13.97 2.84
CA THR A 223 -13.64 15.22 3.52
C THR A 223 -13.19 15.21 4.98
N ALA A 224 -13.38 14.11 5.67
CA ALA A 224 -13.00 13.98 7.08
C ALA A 224 -11.47 14.00 7.25
N MET A 225 -10.73 13.32 6.36
CA MET A 225 -9.28 13.30 6.38
C MET A 225 -8.68 14.69 6.12
N GLU A 226 -9.23 15.44 5.17
CA GLU A 226 -8.78 16.81 4.91
C GLU A 226 -8.97 17.71 6.14
N ARG A 227 -10.10 17.57 6.86
CA ARG A 227 -10.36 18.28 8.12
C ARG A 227 -9.36 17.86 9.20
N ALA A 228 -9.11 16.56 9.36
CA ALA A 228 -8.18 16.03 10.35
C ALA A 228 -6.75 16.57 10.11
N PHE A 229 -6.29 16.56 8.87
CA PHE A 229 -4.97 17.07 8.49
C PHE A 229 -4.84 18.58 8.71
N LYS A 230 -5.85 19.35 8.31
CA LYS A 230 -5.89 20.81 8.60
C LYS A 230 -5.87 21.12 10.09
N LYS A 231 -6.65 20.39 10.89
CA LYS A 231 -6.66 20.53 12.35
C LYS A 231 -5.29 20.26 12.97
N ARG A 232 -4.53 19.31 12.41
CA ARG A 232 -3.16 19.02 12.83
C ARG A 232 -2.13 20.06 12.37
N GLY A 233 -2.44 20.87 11.36
CA GLY A 233 -1.53 21.89 10.81
C GLY A 233 -0.85 21.47 9.49
N ILE A 234 -1.26 20.37 8.87
CA ILE A 234 -0.84 20.01 7.52
C ILE A 234 -1.61 20.85 6.51
N THR A 235 -0.91 21.58 5.64
CA THR A 235 -1.55 22.36 4.59
C THR A 235 -1.97 21.43 3.45
N CYS A 236 -3.27 21.27 3.23
CA CYS A 236 -3.83 20.49 2.12
C CYS A 236 -4.27 21.40 0.97
N MET A 237 -3.79 21.15 -0.23
CA MET A 237 -4.13 21.88 -1.46
C MET A 237 -4.72 20.89 -2.47
N ALA A 238 -5.98 20.53 -2.28
CA ALA A 238 -6.72 19.67 -3.21
C ALA A 238 -7.26 20.47 -4.41
N GLY A 239 -7.29 19.85 -5.61
CA GLY A 239 -7.60 20.51 -6.88
C GLY A 239 -6.53 21.50 -7.31
N ALA A 240 -5.30 21.33 -6.84
CA ALA A 240 -4.17 22.21 -7.14
C ALA A 240 -3.11 21.45 -7.94
N LYS A 241 -2.57 22.10 -8.97
CA LYS A 241 -1.57 21.51 -9.86
C LYS A 241 -0.22 22.16 -9.65
N VAL A 242 0.82 21.34 -9.45
CA VAL A 242 2.19 21.81 -9.49
C VAL A 242 2.61 21.94 -10.96
N GLU A 243 2.96 23.14 -11.38
CA GLU A 243 3.36 23.43 -12.76
C GLU A 243 4.85 23.18 -12.98
N SER A 244 5.68 23.53 -11.99
CA SER A 244 7.13 23.39 -12.07
C SER A 244 7.75 23.27 -10.69
N LEU A 245 8.96 22.70 -10.65
CA LEU A 245 9.86 22.72 -9.51
C LEU A 245 11.16 23.41 -9.90
N GLN A 246 11.64 24.32 -9.07
CA GLN A 246 12.96 24.94 -9.19
C GLN A 246 13.83 24.49 -8.03
N ASP A 247 14.88 23.74 -8.35
CA ASP A 247 15.89 23.30 -7.38
C ASP A 247 16.91 24.40 -7.14
N HIS A 248 17.19 24.70 -5.86
CA HIS A 248 18.20 25.69 -5.44
C HIS A 248 19.44 25.02 -4.81
N GLY A 249 19.46 23.66 -4.80
CA GLY A 249 20.57 22.86 -4.25
C GLY A 249 20.44 22.52 -2.75
N ASP A 250 19.80 23.35 -1.96
CA ASP A 250 19.49 23.15 -0.53
C ASP A 250 17.99 23.32 -0.21
N SER A 251 17.21 23.77 -1.18
CA SER A 251 15.79 23.99 -1.12
C SER A 251 15.15 23.82 -2.49
N VAL A 252 13.85 23.77 -2.55
CA VAL A 252 13.06 23.64 -3.78
C VAL A 252 11.85 24.56 -3.73
N THR A 253 11.58 25.30 -4.82
CA THR A 253 10.39 26.12 -4.97
C THR A 253 9.44 25.46 -5.97
N ALA A 254 8.19 25.22 -5.53
CA ALA A 254 7.11 24.75 -6.39
C ALA A 254 6.21 25.90 -6.80
N THR A 255 5.95 26.02 -8.11
CA THR A 255 4.89 26.89 -8.65
C THR A 255 3.59 26.09 -8.70
N ILE A 256 2.59 26.53 -7.94
CA ILE A 256 1.34 25.78 -7.72
C ILE A 256 0.16 26.65 -8.19
N THR A 257 -0.65 26.10 -9.11
CA THR A 257 -1.92 26.70 -9.52
C THR A 257 -3.07 26.04 -8.76
N ALA A 258 -3.74 26.82 -7.91
CA ALA A 258 -4.87 26.35 -7.11
C ALA A 258 -6.14 26.20 -7.98
N LYS A 259 -7.15 25.47 -7.45
CA LYS A 259 -8.44 25.22 -8.10
C LYS A 259 -9.15 26.49 -8.64
N ASN A 260 -8.95 27.64 -8.00
CA ASN A 260 -9.51 28.92 -8.42
C ASN A 260 -8.66 29.66 -9.49
N GLY A 261 -7.65 29.00 -10.04
CA GLY A 261 -6.73 29.56 -11.05
C GLY A 261 -5.64 30.47 -10.48
N LYS A 262 -5.61 30.72 -9.17
CA LYS A 262 -4.56 31.55 -8.57
C LYS A 262 -3.27 30.73 -8.46
N THR A 263 -2.19 31.30 -8.99
CA THR A 263 -0.84 30.73 -8.90
C THR A 263 -0.11 31.30 -7.69
N GLN A 264 0.64 30.45 -6.99
CA GLN A 264 1.51 30.83 -5.87
C GLN A 264 2.79 29.99 -5.89
N GLU A 265 3.81 30.52 -5.26
CA GLU A 265 5.07 29.80 -5.00
C GLU A 265 5.12 29.31 -3.58
N VAL A 266 5.60 28.08 -3.40
CA VAL A 266 5.86 27.48 -2.10
C VAL A 266 7.28 26.95 -2.11
N THR A 267 8.09 27.39 -1.14
CA THR A 267 9.48 26.92 -0.98
C THR A 267 9.56 25.98 0.22
N ALA A 268 10.32 24.90 0.08
CA ALA A 268 10.59 23.94 1.16
C ALA A 268 12.02 23.37 1.00
N ASP A 269 12.52 22.72 2.07
CA ASP A 269 13.82 22.05 2.05
C ASP A 269 13.80 20.85 1.11
N VAL A 270 12.66 20.13 1.05
CA VAL A 270 12.50 18.91 0.26
C VAL A 270 11.13 18.87 -0.41
N CYS A 271 11.08 18.35 -1.64
CA CYS A 271 9.85 17.98 -2.35
C CYS A 271 9.80 16.47 -2.54
N LEU A 272 8.80 15.82 -1.95
CA LEU A 272 8.48 14.41 -2.18
C LEU A 272 7.48 14.30 -3.34
N VAL A 273 7.84 13.56 -4.39
CA VAL A 273 6.97 13.28 -5.53
C VAL A 273 6.36 11.88 -5.38
N ALA A 274 5.06 11.81 -5.14
CA ALA A 274 4.30 10.59 -4.87
C ALA A 274 3.11 10.42 -5.84
N VAL A 275 3.36 10.63 -7.14
CA VAL A 275 2.33 10.66 -8.21
C VAL A 275 2.10 9.31 -8.89
N GLY A 276 2.29 8.23 -8.16
CA GLY A 276 2.05 6.87 -8.61
C GLY A 276 3.31 6.10 -8.97
N VAL A 277 3.10 4.92 -9.55
CA VAL A 277 4.15 3.96 -9.88
C VAL A 277 4.06 3.55 -11.35
N VAL A 278 5.14 2.94 -11.86
CA VAL A 278 5.22 2.32 -13.19
C VAL A 278 5.74 0.89 -13.05
N PRO A 279 5.29 -0.04 -13.90
CA PRO A 279 5.74 -1.42 -13.83
C PRO A 279 7.24 -1.55 -14.09
N VAL A 280 7.85 -2.55 -13.47
CA VAL A 280 9.19 -3.01 -13.84
C VAL A 280 9.02 -4.24 -14.73
N VAL A 281 9.44 -4.14 -15.99
CA VAL A 281 9.31 -5.21 -16.99
C VAL A 281 10.69 -5.75 -17.29
N PRO A 282 10.95 -7.06 -17.12
CA PRO A 282 12.24 -7.65 -17.51
C PRO A 282 12.39 -7.65 -19.03
N GLN A 283 13.61 -7.64 -19.51
CA GLN A 283 13.85 -7.82 -20.95
C GLN A 283 13.37 -9.22 -21.37
N ALA A 284 12.45 -9.27 -22.34
CA ALA A 284 11.91 -10.48 -22.93
C ALA A 284 11.41 -10.17 -24.33
N GLU A 285 11.99 -10.81 -25.34
CA GLU A 285 11.59 -10.58 -26.72
C GLU A 285 10.15 -11.06 -26.94
N GLY A 286 9.33 -10.22 -27.57
CA GLY A 286 7.94 -10.52 -27.89
C GLY A 286 6.95 -10.50 -26.73
N LEU A 287 7.37 -10.16 -25.50
CA LEU A 287 6.44 -10.01 -24.37
C LEU A 287 5.46 -8.86 -24.61
N GLN A 288 4.16 -9.15 -24.56
CA GLN A 288 3.11 -8.15 -24.79
C GLN A 288 2.82 -7.33 -23.54
N LEU A 289 2.69 -6.01 -23.78
CA LEU A 289 2.36 -5.05 -22.74
C LEU A 289 1.04 -4.36 -23.08
N THR A 290 0.35 -3.90 -22.05
CA THR A 290 -0.79 -3.00 -22.17
C THR A 290 -0.34 -1.62 -22.66
N GLU A 291 -1.26 -0.77 -23.12
CA GLU A 291 -0.96 0.63 -23.50
C GLU A 291 -0.28 1.44 -22.37
N ARG A 292 -0.51 1.04 -21.12
CA ARG A 292 0.06 1.66 -19.93
C ARG A 292 1.40 1.05 -19.51
N GLY A 293 1.94 0.10 -20.28
CA GLY A 293 3.24 -0.54 -20.07
C GLY A 293 3.24 -1.71 -19.07
N PHE A 294 2.10 -2.15 -18.56
CA PHE A 294 1.99 -3.34 -17.72
C PHE A 294 2.05 -4.63 -18.54
N ILE A 295 2.57 -5.70 -17.94
CA ILE A 295 2.60 -7.02 -18.60
C ILE A 295 1.15 -7.52 -18.80
N GLN A 296 0.82 -7.87 -20.02
CA GLN A 296 -0.50 -8.40 -20.35
C GLN A 296 -0.58 -9.89 -19.96
N VAL A 297 -1.62 -10.23 -19.20
CA VAL A 297 -1.92 -11.61 -18.80
C VAL A 297 -3.37 -11.97 -19.03
N ASP A 298 -3.64 -13.25 -19.24
CA ASP A 298 -4.99 -13.81 -19.28
C ASP A 298 -5.56 -14.06 -17.85
N ASP A 299 -6.75 -14.66 -17.76
CA ASP A 299 -7.39 -14.98 -16.47
C ASP A 299 -6.65 -16.05 -15.67
N HIS A 300 -5.71 -16.75 -16.28
CA HIS A 300 -4.83 -17.73 -15.63
C HIS A 300 -3.44 -17.18 -15.33
N TYR A 301 -3.24 -15.85 -15.37
CA TYR A 301 -1.96 -15.17 -15.18
C TYR A 301 -0.88 -15.53 -16.22
N ARG A 302 -1.25 -16.14 -17.35
CA ARG A 302 -0.33 -16.47 -18.43
C ARG A 302 -0.09 -15.25 -19.29
N THR A 303 1.17 -15.04 -19.65
CA THR A 303 1.54 -14.07 -20.70
C THR A 303 1.31 -14.68 -22.08
N ASN A 304 1.59 -13.90 -23.12
CA ASN A 304 1.59 -14.44 -24.48
C ASN A 304 2.79 -15.38 -24.79
N LEU A 305 3.80 -15.45 -23.92
CA LEU A 305 4.95 -16.34 -24.07
C LEU A 305 4.65 -17.69 -23.41
N PRO A 306 4.86 -18.83 -24.10
CA PRO A 306 4.57 -20.15 -23.54
C PRO A 306 5.36 -20.42 -22.25
N GLY A 307 4.68 -20.89 -21.20
CA GLY A 307 5.29 -21.20 -19.90
C GLY A 307 5.73 -19.97 -19.10
N VAL A 308 5.37 -18.75 -19.53
CA VAL A 308 5.69 -17.51 -18.83
C VAL A 308 4.41 -16.89 -18.25
N TYR A 309 4.43 -16.66 -16.94
CA TYR A 309 3.35 -16.10 -16.14
C TYR A 309 3.80 -14.78 -15.51
N ALA A 310 2.84 -13.95 -15.08
CA ALA A 310 3.17 -12.74 -14.33
C ALA A 310 2.11 -12.44 -13.26
N ALA A 311 2.54 -11.87 -12.12
CA ALA A 311 1.66 -11.51 -11.01
C ALA A 311 2.19 -10.30 -10.23
N GLY A 312 1.31 -9.61 -9.51
CA GLY A 312 1.61 -8.43 -8.72
C GLY A 312 1.70 -7.16 -9.55
N ASP A 313 2.33 -6.11 -8.99
CA ASP A 313 2.27 -4.76 -9.56
C ASP A 313 2.73 -4.65 -11.01
N CYS A 314 3.54 -5.59 -11.52
CA CYS A 314 3.99 -5.59 -12.91
C CYS A 314 2.86 -5.88 -13.93
N ILE A 315 1.75 -6.47 -13.50
CA ILE A 315 0.55 -6.68 -14.34
C ILE A 315 -0.51 -5.58 -14.18
N GLY A 316 -0.32 -4.65 -13.22
CA GLY A 316 -1.27 -3.56 -12.94
C GLY A 316 -2.43 -3.98 -12.05
N GLY A 317 -3.63 -3.41 -12.27
CA GLY A 317 -4.78 -3.65 -11.40
C GLY A 317 -4.63 -2.96 -10.04
N ILE A 318 -4.97 -3.66 -8.96
CA ILE A 318 -4.85 -3.16 -7.58
C ILE A 318 -3.44 -3.50 -7.06
N MET A 319 -2.54 -2.51 -7.11
CA MET A 319 -1.12 -2.66 -6.76
C MET A 319 -0.92 -2.61 -5.24
N LEU A 320 -1.27 -3.69 -4.56
CA LEU A 320 -1.12 -3.89 -3.12
C LEU A 320 -0.41 -5.21 -2.83
N ALA A 321 0.37 -5.27 -1.75
CA ALA A 321 1.17 -6.45 -1.42
C ALA A 321 0.32 -7.72 -1.22
N HIS A 322 -0.85 -7.61 -0.58
CA HIS A 322 -1.76 -8.74 -0.38
C HIS A 322 -2.42 -9.18 -1.68
N THR A 323 -2.75 -8.26 -2.59
CA THR A 323 -3.20 -8.60 -3.95
C THR A 323 -2.11 -9.36 -4.70
N ALA A 324 -0.88 -8.86 -4.67
CA ALA A 324 0.27 -9.50 -5.31
C ALA A 324 0.53 -10.91 -4.77
N SER A 325 0.39 -11.12 -3.45
CA SER A 325 0.51 -12.45 -2.83
C SER A 325 -0.59 -13.39 -3.31
N TYR A 326 -1.85 -12.94 -3.28
CA TYR A 326 -3.00 -13.71 -3.75
C TYR A 326 -2.84 -14.11 -5.23
N GLU A 327 -2.51 -13.17 -6.10
CA GLU A 327 -2.29 -13.42 -7.53
C GLU A 327 -1.19 -14.45 -7.79
N ALA A 328 -0.08 -14.37 -7.03
CA ALA A 328 1.02 -15.32 -7.16
C ALA A 328 0.63 -16.73 -6.70
N GLU A 329 -0.14 -16.86 -5.62
CA GLU A 329 -0.69 -18.16 -5.18
C GLU A 329 -1.60 -18.74 -6.26
N GLN A 330 -2.54 -17.96 -6.80
CA GLN A 330 -3.44 -18.39 -7.85
C GLN A 330 -2.68 -18.82 -9.13
N ALA A 331 -1.68 -18.03 -9.53
CA ALA A 331 -0.85 -18.35 -10.68
C ALA A 331 -0.11 -19.68 -10.48
N VAL A 332 0.52 -19.88 -9.32
CA VAL A 332 1.30 -21.09 -9.00
C VAL A 332 0.39 -22.32 -8.86
N GLU A 333 -0.77 -22.17 -8.23
CA GLU A 333 -1.73 -23.28 -8.13
C GLU A 333 -2.30 -23.65 -9.50
N GLY A 334 -2.55 -22.65 -10.37
CA GLY A 334 -2.93 -22.89 -11.76
C GLY A 334 -1.86 -23.61 -12.60
N MET A 335 -0.56 -23.42 -12.25
CA MET A 335 0.54 -24.13 -12.92
C MET A 335 0.65 -25.59 -12.48
N PHE A 336 0.42 -25.90 -11.20
CA PHE A 336 0.88 -27.13 -10.59
C PHE A 336 -0.18 -27.97 -9.88
N VAL A 337 -1.39 -27.46 -9.65
CA VAL A 337 -2.49 -28.20 -9.03
C VAL A 337 -3.49 -28.60 -10.11
N GLU A 338 -3.63 -29.90 -10.31
CA GLU A 338 -4.57 -30.43 -11.30
C GLU A 338 -6.02 -30.02 -10.95
N GLY A 339 -6.75 -29.50 -11.93
CA GLY A 339 -8.13 -29.05 -11.78
C GLY A 339 -8.32 -27.69 -11.10
N HIS A 340 -7.24 -27.04 -10.63
CA HIS A 340 -7.36 -25.69 -10.10
C HIS A 340 -7.59 -24.67 -11.21
N THR A 341 -8.62 -23.83 -11.04
CA THR A 341 -8.90 -22.68 -11.91
C THR A 341 -8.54 -21.41 -11.16
N PRO A 342 -7.50 -20.69 -11.58
CA PRO A 342 -7.11 -19.44 -10.93
C PRO A 342 -8.24 -18.42 -10.89
N GLN A 343 -8.31 -17.66 -9.79
CA GLN A 343 -9.29 -16.61 -9.60
C GLN A 343 -8.60 -15.24 -9.61
N LYS A 344 -9.27 -14.24 -10.19
CA LYS A 344 -8.88 -12.84 -10.04
C LYS A 344 -9.43 -12.29 -8.72
N PRO A 345 -8.71 -11.39 -8.02
CA PRO A 345 -9.23 -10.78 -6.81
C PRO A 345 -10.43 -9.89 -7.14
N THR A 346 -11.56 -10.13 -6.47
CA THR A 346 -12.80 -9.36 -6.66
C THR A 346 -13.05 -8.35 -5.54
N LEU A 347 -12.69 -8.71 -4.32
CA LEU A 347 -12.76 -7.87 -3.14
C LEU A 347 -11.34 -7.69 -2.60
N VAL A 348 -10.88 -6.45 -2.56
CA VAL A 348 -9.54 -6.13 -2.08
C VAL A 348 -9.64 -4.95 -1.11
N PRO A 349 -9.33 -5.14 0.17
CA PRO A 349 -9.34 -4.05 1.13
C PRO A 349 -8.15 -3.12 0.88
N GLY A 350 -8.44 -1.81 0.85
CA GLY A 350 -7.44 -0.74 0.81
C GLY A 350 -7.22 -0.15 2.19
N CYS A 351 -5.98 0.18 2.54
CA CYS A 351 -5.64 0.78 3.82
C CYS A 351 -4.64 1.94 3.67
N THR A 352 -4.86 3.01 4.43
CA THR A 352 -3.91 4.12 4.64
C THR A 352 -3.67 4.25 6.14
N TYR A 353 -2.42 4.14 6.56
CA TYR A 353 -2.02 3.91 7.96
C TYR A 353 -1.63 5.19 8.72
N CYS A 354 -1.90 6.38 8.17
CA CYS A 354 -1.74 7.63 8.91
C CYS A 354 -2.69 7.69 10.11
N HIS A 355 -2.65 8.75 10.90
CA HIS A 355 -3.64 8.95 11.95
C HIS A 355 -4.49 10.20 11.64
N PRO A 356 -5.84 10.03 11.58
CA PRO A 356 -6.61 8.78 11.71
C PRO A 356 -6.35 7.80 10.57
N GLN A 357 -6.44 6.49 10.85
CA GLN A 357 -6.32 5.45 9.83
C GLN A 357 -7.52 5.47 8.89
N VAL A 358 -7.35 4.96 7.68
CA VAL A 358 -8.43 4.75 6.72
C VAL A 358 -8.37 3.32 6.19
N ALA A 359 -9.53 2.69 6.08
CA ALA A 359 -9.66 1.41 5.41
C ALA A 359 -10.99 1.33 4.65
N SER A 360 -10.97 0.70 3.50
CA SER A 360 -12.15 0.56 2.64
C SER A 360 -12.14 -0.76 1.87
N VAL A 361 -13.34 -1.27 1.59
CA VAL A 361 -13.55 -2.43 0.71
C VAL A 361 -14.89 -2.29 0.00
N GLY A 362 -14.97 -2.80 -1.24
CA GLY A 362 -16.17 -2.75 -2.04
C GLY A 362 -16.43 -1.41 -2.71
N LYS A 363 -17.70 -1.08 -2.93
CA LYS A 363 -18.13 0.09 -3.70
C LYS A 363 -18.16 1.35 -2.84
N ARG A 364 -17.76 2.47 -3.44
CA ARG A 364 -17.95 3.81 -2.87
C ARG A 364 -19.36 4.30 -3.19
N GLU A 365 -19.89 5.16 -2.35
CA GLU A 365 -21.24 5.70 -2.54
C GLU A 365 -21.41 6.40 -3.91
N ARG A 366 -20.39 7.12 -4.39
CA ARG A 366 -20.43 7.75 -5.73
C ARG A 366 -20.54 6.74 -6.87
N GLU A 367 -19.92 5.57 -6.76
CA GLU A 367 -20.03 4.52 -7.78
C GLU A 367 -21.42 3.91 -7.83
N LEU A 368 -22.07 3.72 -6.68
CA LEU A 368 -23.45 3.26 -6.62
C LEU A 368 -24.44 4.28 -7.22
N LYS A 369 -24.21 5.58 -6.93
CA LYS A 369 -24.99 6.68 -7.52
C LYS A 369 -24.85 6.72 -9.05
N GLU A 370 -23.63 6.64 -9.54
CA GLU A 370 -23.31 6.65 -10.97
C GLU A 370 -23.89 5.43 -11.71
N ALA A 371 -23.88 4.26 -11.05
CA ALA A 371 -24.45 3.02 -11.57
C ALA A 371 -25.98 2.94 -11.43
N GLY A 372 -26.64 3.89 -10.74
CA GLY A 372 -28.07 3.88 -10.50
C GLY A 372 -28.55 2.74 -9.58
N VAL A 373 -27.64 2.17 -8.77
CA VAL A 373 -27.95 1.12 -7.80
C VAL A 373 -28.67 1.74 -6.61
N ALA A 374 -29.82 1.18 -6.20
CA ALA A 374 -30.52 1.59 -5.00
C ALA A 374 -29.81 1.02 -3.76
N TYR A 375 -29.51 1.87 -2.78
CA TYR A 375 -28.75 1.48 -1.58
C TYR A 375 -29.25 2.23 -0.33
N LYS A 376 -28.90 1.65 0.83
CA LYS A 376 -29.01 2.27 2.16
C LYS A 376 -27.63 2.63 2.67
N VAL A 377 -27.52 3.72 3.46
CA VAL A 377 -26.28 4.15 4.08
C VAL A 377 -26.42 4.07 5.60
N GLY A 378 -25.56 3.29 6.23
CA GLY A 378 -25.36 3.29 7.65
C GLY A 378 -24.05 3.98 8.00
N LYS A 379 -24.11 5.04 8.83
CA LYS A 379 -22.91 5.77 9.26
C LYS A 379 -22.96 6.04 10.75
N PHE A 380 -21.88 5.69 11.45
CA PHE A 380 -21.80 5.85 12.89
C PHE A 380 -20.46 6.43 13.34
N PRO A 381 -20.44 7.51 14.16
CA PRO A 381 -19.22 8.19 14.57
C PRO A 381 -18.56 7.51 15.78
N PHE A 382 -17.23 7.49 15.81
CA PHE A 382 -16.47 6.92 16.93
C PHE A 382 -16.66 7.70 18.25
N GLN A 383 -16.99 8.97 18.20
CA GLN A 383 -17.25 9.77 19.40
C GLN A 383 -18.38 9.22 20.29
N ALA A 384 -19.26 8.38 19.76
CA ALA A 384 -20.34 7.72 20.49
C ALA A 384 -19.99 6.28 20.93
N ILE A 385 -18.76 5.82 20.69
CA ILE A 385 -18.29 4.48 21.07
C ILE A 385 -17.49 4.55 22.38
N GLY A 386 -17.93 3.79 23.39
CA GLY A 386 -17.30 3.80 24.71
C GLY A 386 -15.81 3.46 24.70
N ARG A 387 -15.37 2.53 23.85
CA ARG A 387 -13.96 2.19 23.70
C ARG A 387 -13.15 3.36 23.11
N ALA A 388 -13.69 4.05 22.11
CA ALA A 388 -13.05 5.22 21.51
C ALA A 388 -12.87 6.35 22.54
N VAL A 389 -13.91 6.60 23.33
CA VAL A 389 -13.87 7.60 24.42
C VAL A 389 -12.83 7.22 25.47
N ALA A 390 -12.81 5.95 25.90
CA ALA A 390 -11.86 5.47 26.92
C ALA A 390 -10.41 5.55 26.45
N SER A 391 -10.13 5.37 25.16
CA SER A 391 -8.78 5.46 24.60
C SER A 391 -8.37 6.87 24.14
N GLY A 392 -9.31 7.84 24.14
CA GLY A 392 -9.07 9.19 23.63
C GLY A 392 -9.00 9.25 22.10
N GLU A 393 -9.52 8.23 21.39
CA GLU A 393 -9.45 8.08 19.93
C GLU A 393 -10.85 8.20 19.30
N THR A 394 -11.46 9.36 19.46
CA THR A 394 -12.86 9.62 19.07
C THR A 394 -13.02 10.14 17.63
N GLU A 395 -11.91 10.45 16.94
CA GLU A 395 -11.96 10.96 15.57
C GLU A 395 -12.19 9.82 14.57
N GLY A 396 -13.29 9.90 13.82
CA GLY A 396 -13.60 8.92 12.78
C GLY A 396 -15.03 8.38 12.82
N PHE A 397 -15.26 7.40 11.96
CA PHE A 397 -16.57 6.78 11.78
C PHE A 397 -16.46 5.44 11.03
N VAL A 398 -17.53 4.65 11.11
CA VAL A 398 -17.83 3.54 10.21
C VAL A 398 -18.93 3.96 9.25
N LYS A 399 -18.77 3.75 7.94
CA LYS A 399 -19.80 3.91 6.92
C LYS A 399 -19.96 2.60 6.14
N LEU A 400 -21.18 2.08 6.12
CA LEU A 400 -21.56 0.86 5.42
C LEU A 400 -22.60 1.19 4.35
N LEU A 401 -22.52 0.53 3.21
CA LEU A 401 -23.44 0.66 2.08
C LEU A 401 -24.11 -0.70 1.85
N PHE A 402 -25.41 -0.74 1.95
CA PHE A 402 -26.20 -1.97 1.75
C PHE A 402 -27.13 -1.83 0.55
N GLY A 403 -27.34 -2.91 -0.19
CA GLY A 403 -28.35 -2.97 -1.23
C GLY A 403 -29.75 -2.72 -0.65
N ALA A 404 -30.57 -1.88 -1.34
CA ALA A 404 -31.89 -1.51 -0.83
C ALA A 404 -32.90 -2.66 -0.93
N GLU A 405 -32.71 -3.61 -1.85
CA GLU A 405 -33.65 -4.71 -2.11
C GLU A 405 -33.32 -5.95 -1.27
N HIS A 406 -32.07 -6.36 -1.21
CA HIS A 406 -31.67 -7.64 -0.59
C HIS A 406 -30.85 -7.45 0.70
N GLY A 407 -30.43 -6.22 1.02
CA GLY A 407 -29.67 -5.91 2.22
C GLY A 407 -28.21 -6.36 2.19
N GLU A 408 -27.70 -6.83 1.03
CA GLU A 408 -26.31 -7.26 0.88
C GLU A 408 -25.33 -6.12 1.09
N LEU A 409 -24.18 -6.40 1.72
CA LEU A 409 -23.15 -5.40 1.95
C LEU A 409 -22.41 -5.08 0.64
N LEU A 410 -22.52 -3.84 0.16
CA LEU A 410 -21.92 -3.36 -1.10
C LEU A 410 -20.59 -2.64 -0.93
N GLY A 411 -20.39 -2.04 0.24
CA GLY A 411 -19.16 -1.30 0.53
C GLY A 411 -19.02 -0.93 2.00
N ALA A 412 -17.79 -0.83 2.44
CA ALA A 412 -17.45 -0.41 3.80
C ALA A 412 -16.27 0.58 3.77
N HIS A 413 -16.41 1.67 4.52
CA HIS A 413 -15.43 2.75 4.60
C HIS A 413 -15.28 3.14 6.07
N ILE A 414 -14.09 2.94 6.62
CA ILE A 414 -13.80 3.17 8.02
C ILE A 414 -12.67 4.19 8.13
N MET A 415 -12.85 5.19 8.96
CA MET A 415 -11.80 6.14 9.31
C MET A 415 -11.68 6.22 10.83
N GLY A 416 -10.46 6.19 11.34
CA GLY A 416 -10.17 6.33 12.79
C GLY A 416 -9.29 5.21 13.31
N GLU A 417 -9.19 5.12 14.64
CA GLU A 417 -8.35 4.13 15.32
C GLU A 417 -8.81 2.70 15.01
N GLY A 418 -7.84 1.86 14.63
CA GLY A 418 -8.08 0.46 14.31
C GLY A 418 -8.82 0.20 12.99
N ALA A 419 -9.03 1.21 12.14
CA ALA A 419 -9.74 1.06 10.86
C ALA A 419 -9.15 -0.07 10.01
N THR A 420 -7.82 -0.18 9.97
CA THR A 420 -7.09 -1.17 9.20
C THR A 420 -7.26 -2.62 9.68
N GLU A 421 -7.65 -2.81 10.93
CA GLU A 421 -8.00 -4.12 11.49
C GLU A 421 -9.52 -4.38 11.40
N LEU A 422 -10.33 -3.33 11.64
CA LEU A 422 -11.78 -3.44 11.61
C LEU A 422 -12.34 -3.82 10.24
N ILE A 423 -11.66 -3.43 9.16
CA ILE A 423 -12.12 -3.67 7.78
C ILE A 423 -12.28 -5.16 7.44
N ALA A 424 -11.56 -6.05 8.15
CA ALA A 424 -11.65 -7.49 7.94
C ALA A 424 -13.06 -8.05 8.24
N THR A 425 -13.82 -7.43 9.15
CA THR A 425 -15.20 -7.87 9.45
C THR A 425 -16.14 -7.59 8.28
N PRO A 426 -16.26 -6.37 7.74
CA PRO A 426 -17.05 -6.12 6.54
C PRO A 426 -16.55 -6.89 5.31
N GLU A 427 -15.25 -7.05 5.13
CA GLU A 427 -14.71 -7.84 4.02
C GLU A 427 -15.18 -9.30 4.08
N LEU A 428 -15.09 -9.93 5.25
CA LEU A 428 -15.63 -11.27 5.47
C LEU A 428 -17.15 -11.31 5.17
N GLY A 429 -17.89 -10.31 5.63
CA GLY A 429 -19.31 -10.17 5.35
C GLY A 429 -19.61 -10.13 3.85
N MET A 430 -18.87 -9.34 3.09
CA MET A 430 -19.01 -9.26 1.64
C MET A 430 -18.62 -10.57 0.94
N SER A 431 -17.49 -11.19 1.37
CA SER A 431 -17.01 -12.45 0.79
C SER A 431 -17.98 -13.62 1.04
N ALA A 432 -18.70 -13.58 2.15
CA ALA A 432 -19.71 -14.57 2.51
C ALA A 432 -21.14 -14.18 2.09
N GLU A 433 -21.30 -13.08 1.32
CA GLU A 433 -22.59 -12.56 0.84
C GLU A 433 -23.58 -12.27 1.98
N LEU A 434 -23.08 -11.83 3.14
CA LEU A 434 -23.92 -11.50 4.30
C LEU A 434 -24.72 -10.21 4.06
N THR A 435 -25.90 -10.18 4.68
CA THR A 435 -26.82 -9.03 4.66
C THR A 435 -26.69 -8.16 5.93
N ASP A 436 -27.38 -7.02 5.93
CA ASP A 436 -27.56 -6.17 7.10
C ASP A 436 -28.20 -6.94 8.27
N ALA A 437 -29.14 -7.85 7.99
CA ALA A 437 -29.78 -8.71 8.98
C ALA A 437 -28.79 -9.69 9.64
N ASP A 438 -27.89 -10.29 8.86
CA ASP A 438 -26.85 -11.21 9.37
C ASP A 438 -25.86 -10.47 10.26
N LEU A 439 -25.37 -9.32 9.82
CA LEU A 439 -24.45 -8.48 10.59
C LEU A 439 -25.11 -7.93 11.86
N ASN A 440 -26.41 -7.62 11.83
CA ASN A 440 -27.18 -7.20 13.01
C ASN A 440 -27.37 -8.33 14.02
N ALA A 441 -27.44 -9.58 13.57
CA ALA A 441 -27.58 -10.76 14.44
C ALA A 441 -26.29 -11.14 15.19
N MET A 442 -25.13 -10.60 14.77
CA MET A 442 -23.86 -10.82 15.44
C MET A 442 -23.83 -10.18 16.83
N ILE A 443 -23.17 -10.85 17.78
CA ILE A 443 -22.87 -10.29 19.10
C ILE A 443 -21.46 -9.67 19.02
N TYR A 444 -21.38 -8.35 19.14
CA TYR A 444 -20.11 -7.62 19.18
C TYR A 444 -19.61 -7.53 20.62
N ALA A 445 -18.31 -7.80 20.80
CA ALA A 445 -17.72 -7.75 22.14
C ALA A 445 -17.71 -6.31 22.69
N HIS A 446 -18.05 -6.15 23.98
CA HIS A 446 -18.02 -4.86 24.67
C HIS A 446 -16.91 -4.80 25.72
N PRO A 447 -16.13 -3.67 25.82
CA PRO A 447 -16.13 -2.53 24.93
C PRO A 447 -15.09 -2.69 23.81
N THR A 448 -15.48 -2.51 22.56
CA THR A 448 -14.58 -2.56 21.39
C THR A 448 -14.93 -1.50 20.37
N MET A 449 -13.97 -1.19 19.46
CA MET A 449 -14.21 -0.34 18.30
C MET A 449 -15.17 -0.99 17.29
N ALA A 450 -15.26 -2.34 17.28
CA ALA A 450 -16.13 -3.08 16.37
C ALA A 450 -17.62 -2.84 16.63
N GLU A 451 -18.01 -2.35 17.82
CA GLU A 451 -19.40 -1.93 18.10
C GLU A 451 -19.88 -0.82 17.15
N ALA A 452 -18.96 -0.01 16.61
CA ALA A 452 -19.29 0.98 15.59
C ALA A 452 -19.78 0.36 14.27
N ILE A 453 -19.37 -0.86 13.95
CA ILE A 453 -19.89 -1.62 12.80
C ILE A 453 -21.36 -1.96 13.06
N HIS A 454 -21.69 -2.49 14.24
CA HIS A 454 -23.06 -2.82 14.61
C HIS A 454 -23.97 -1.59 14.58
N GLU A 455 -23.54 -0.51 15.18
CA GLU A 455 -24.30 0.76 15.17
C GLU A 455 -24.49 1.32 13.75
N ALA A 456 -23.48 1.16 12.87
CA ALA A 456 -23.61 1.57 11.47
C ALA A 456 -24.61 0.67 10.71
N VAL A 457 -24.67 -0.65 11.03
CA VAL A 457 -25.73 -1.54 10.47
C VAL A 457 -27.12 -1.04 10.91
N LEU A 458 -27.31 -0.74 12.20
CA LEU A 458 -28.59 -0.20 12.71
C LEU A 458 -28.92 1.17 12.12
N ALA A 459 -27.92 2.02 11.92
CA ALA A 459 -28.09 3.35 11.33
C ALA A 459 -28.60 3.30 9.88
N ALA A 460 -28.31 2.24 9.12
CA ALA A 460 -28.80 2.06 7.75
C ALA A 460 -30.35 2.00 7.68
N ASP A 461 -30.98 1.59 8.76
CA ASP A 461 -32.45 1.57 8.93
C ASP A 461 -32.98 2.66 9.88
N GLY A 462 -32.14 3.63 10.25
CA GLY A 462 -32.50 4.68 11.20
C GLY A 462 -32.72 4.19 12.64
N ARG A 463 -32.10 3.06 13.02
CA ARG A 463 -32.26 2.40 14.32
C ARG A 463 -31.03 2.46 15.22
N ALA A 464 -30.04 3.30 14.91
CA ALA A 464 -28.88 3.48 15.78
C ALA A 464 -29.31 3.80 17.23
N ILE A 465 -28.66 3.18 18.21
CA ILE A 465 -29.06 3.26 19.61
C ILE A 465 -28.31 4.37 20.34
N HIS A 466 -27.03 4.54 20.03
CA HIS A 466 -26.13 5.41 20.79
C HIS A 466 -25.79 6.75 20.06
N ALA A 467 -26.49 7.12 18.99
CA ALA A 467 -26.29 8.38 18.24
C ALA A 467 -27.56 9.18 18.07
#